data_666f23345222a6100c6b9babdf290494
#
_entry.id   666f23345222a6100c6b9babdf290494
#
_cell.length_a   1.000
_cell.length_b   1.000
_cell.length_c   1.000
_cell.angle_alpha   90.00
_cell.angle_beta   90.00
_cell.angle_gamma   90.00
#
_symmetry.space_group_name_H-M   'P 1'
#
loop_
_entity.id
_entity.type
_entity.pdbx_description
1 polymer ?
#
loop_
_entity_poly.entity_id
_entity_poly.type
_entity_poly.pdbx_seq_one_letter_code
_entity_poly.pdbx_strand_id
1 'polypeptide(L)'
;NRRSFNDAVDTMVRQAALTGDRAVTLIMADIDHFKQVNDFNGHNTGDRLLQECAKRITGCLPSQALVSRIGGDEFAVAVEFDRNRADRIDGIAASLVEAIAQSATINAISIEVTASIGLARSDSLARGGTLPDSRTLLEMADIAMYHSKRQGRNSYFWFEAPMADEMRFRNELEYGIRKGVARGEFVPFYEQQIDLQTGELTGFE
;
A
#
# COMPACT_ATOMS: atom_id res chain seq x y z
N ASN A 1 6.00 -15.45 -9.70
CA ASN A 1 5.39 -16.29 -8.66
C ASN A 1 5.91 -15.81 -7.30
N ARG A 2 5.04 -15.63 -6.30
CA ARG A 2 5.34 -15.06 -4.98
C ARG A 2 6.53 -15.75 -4.29
N ARG A 3 6.58 -17.09 -4.32
CA ARG A 3 7.67 -17.86 -3.70
C ARG A 3 9.02 -17.54 -4.33
N SER A 4 9.09 -17.57 -5.64
CA SER A 4 10.31 -17.26 -6.38
C SER A 4 10.79 -15.81 -6.16
N PHE A 5 9.84 -14.87 -6.02
CA PHE A 5 10.14 -13.49 -5.68
C PHE A 5 10.75 -13.38 -4.27
N ASN A 6 10.14 -14.03 -3.28
CA ASN A 6 10.65 -14.03 -1.91
C ASN A 6 12.07 -14.61 -1.81
N ASP A 7 12.32 -15.76 -2.44
CA ASP A 7 13.65 -16.40 -2.45
C ASP A 7 14.72 -15.48 -3.09
N ALA A 8 14.34 -14.76 -4.16
CA ALA A 8 15.23 -13.80 -4.82
C ALA A 8 15.49 -12.56 -3.95
N VAL A 9 14.46 -12.02 -3.27
CA VAL A 9 14.61 -10.89 -2.34
C VAL A 9 15.50 -11.28 -1.16
N ASP A 10 15.31 -12.45 -0.56
CA ASP A 10 16.16 -12.94 0.54
C ASP A 10 17.61 -13.06 0.12
N THR A 11 17.86 -13.47 -1.11
CA THR A 11 19.23 -13.54 -1.68
C THR A 11 19.80 -12.14 -1.88
N MET A 12 19.02 -11.22 -2.43
CA MET A 12 19.42 -9.81 -2.64
C MET A 12 19.75 -9.12 -1.31
N VAL A 13 18.93 -9.31 -0.27
CA VAL A 13 19.16 -8.74 1.07
C VAL A 13 20.46 -9.26 1.68
N ARG A 14 20.72 -10.58 1.58
CA ARG A 14 21.97 -11.17 2.07
C ARG A 14 23.20 -10.62 1.33
N GLN A 15 23.11 -10.50 0.00
CA GLN A 15 24.21 -9.98 -0.82
C GLN A 15 24.49 -8.50 -0.51
N ALA A 16 23.45 -7.66 -0.43
CA ALA A 16 23.59 -6.25 -0.08
C ALA A 16 24.22 -6.06 1.32
N ALA A 17 23.90 -6.93 2.28
CA ALA A 17 24.48 -6.87 3.62
C ALA A 17 25.98 -7.20 3.65
N LEU A 18 26.46 -8.06 2.75
CA LEU A 18 27.89 -8.42 2.66
C LEU A 18 28.76 -7.26 2.18
N THR A 19 28.24 -6.36 1.37
CA THR A 19 28.97 -5.17 0.88
C THR A 19 29.06 -4.05 1.91
N GLY A 20 28.10 -4.02 2.86
CA GLY A 20 28.06 -3.05 3.97
C GLY A 20 27.54 -1.66 3.61
N ASP A 21 27.66 -1.24 2.36
CA ASP A 21 27.23 0.06 1.83
C ASP A 21 25.88 0.01 1.09
N ARG A 22 25.34 -1.20 0.88
CA ARG A 22 24.09 -1.40 0.15
C ARG A 22 22.97 -1.89 1.05
N ALA A 23 21.75 -1.59 0.62
CA ALA A 23 20.53 -2.10 1.22
C ALA A 23 19.50 -2.41 0.13
N VAL A 24 18.44 -3.09 0.51
CA VAL A 24 17.31 -3.39 -0.38
C VAL A 24 16.09 -2.63 0.10
N THR A 25 15.38 -1.99 -0.83
CA THR A 25 14.03 -1.49 -0.59
C THR A 25 13.04 -2.43 -1.24
N LEU A 26 12.05 -2.84 -0.46
CA LEU A 26 10.86 -3.50 -0.95
C LEU A 26 9.75 -2.47 -1.10
N ILE A 27 9.09 -2.47 -2.25
CA ILE A 27 8.00 -1.56 -2.61
C ILE A 27 6.78 -2.41 -2.88
N MET A 28 5.67 -2.11 -2.18
CA MET A 28 4.35 -2.65 -2.47
C MET A 28 3.51 -1.57 -3.14
N ALA A 29 2.86 -1.90 -4.22
CA ALA A 29 1.96 -1.02 -4.95
C ALA A 29 0.62 -1.71 -5.21
N ASP A 30 -0.47 -1.05 -4.90
CA ASP A 30 -1.84 -1.49 -5.13
C ASP A 30 -2.55 -0.46 -6.02
N ILE A 31 -3.23 -0.94 -7.06
CA ILE A 31 -3.95 -0.07 -8.00
C ILE A 31 -5.27 0.35 -7.37
N ASP A 32 -5.38 1.63 -7.06
CA ASP A 32 -6.54 2.19 -6.39
C ASP A 32 -7.82 1.98 -7.21
N HIS A 33 -8.87 1.54 -6.52
CA HIS A 33 -10.20 1.34 -7.12
C HIS A 33 -10.26 0.35 -8.29
N PHE A 34 -9.27 -0.54 -8.44
CA PHE A 34 -9.20 -1.51 -9.54
C PHE A 34 -10.46 -2.37 -9.68
N LYS A 35 -11.08 -2.74 -8.55
CA LYS A 35 -12.36 -3.46 -8.57
C LYS A 35 -13.44 -2.70 -9.33
N GLN A 36 -13.52 -1.38 -9.16
CA GLN A 36 -14.51 -0.56 -9.89
C GLN A 36 -14.25 -0.58 -11.39
N VAL A 37 -12.98 -0.58 -11.82
CA VAL A 37 -12.64 -0.73 -13.25
C VAL A 37 -13.18 -2.03 -13.81
N ASN A 38 -13.02 -3.14 -13.09
CA ASN A 38 -13.57 -4.43 -13.49
C ASN A 38 -15.10 -4.43 -13.52
N ASP A 39 -15.74 -3.85 -12.50
CA ASP A 39 -17.20 -3.81 -12.38
C ASP A 39 -17.84 -2.98 -13.51
N PHE A 40 -17.20 -1.88 -13.95
CA PHE A 40 -17.72 -1.00 -15.00
C PHE A 40 -17.28 -1.41 -16.42
N ASN A 41 -16.05 -1.93 -16.61
CA ASN A 41 -15.47 -2.14 -17.93
C ASN A 41 -15.20 -3.63 -18.24
N GLY A 42 -15.48 -4.52 -17.29
CA GLY A 42 -15.26 -5.95 -17.41
C GLY A 42 -13.82 -6.40 -17.17
N HIS A 43 -13.65 -7.66 -16.79
CA HIS A 43 -12.34 -8.25 -16.41
C HIS A 43 -11.29 -8.18 -17.53
N ASN A 44 -11.69 -8.34 -18.79
CA ASN A 44 -10.75 -8.22 -19.92
C ASN A 44 -10.08 -6.85 -20.00
N THR A 45 -10.82 -5.78 -19.68
CA THR A 45 -10.28 -4.42 -19.64
C THR A 45 -9.38 -4.24 -18.43
N GLY A 46 -9.77 -4.77 -17.27
CA GLY A 46 -8.92 -4.79 -16.08
C GLY A 46 -7.60 -5.52 -16.29
N ASP A 47 -7.62 -6.69 -16.94
CA ASP A 47 -6.39 -7.44 -17.22
C ASP A 47 -5.43 -6.66 -18.13
N ARG A 48 -5.94 -5.96 -19.14
CA ARG A 48 -5.14 -5.09 -20.01
C ARG A 48 -4.60 -3.87 -19.25
N LEU A 49 -5.39 -3.30 -18.36
CA LEU A 49 -4.93 -2.22 -17.48
C LEU A 49 -3.77 -2.69 -16.59
N LEU A 50 -3.87 -3.87 -15.99
CA LEU A 50 -2.79 -4.43 -15.17
C LEU A 50 -1.52 -4.70 -15.98
N GLN A 51 -1.65 -5.15 -17.23
CA GLN A 51 -0.51 -5.28 -18.14
C GLN A 51 0.14 -3.93 -18.44
N GLU A 52 -0.66 -2.89 -18.63
CA GLU A 52 -0.16 -1.53 -18.83
C GLU A 52 0.53 -0.99 -17.56
N CYS A 53 -0.07 -1.17 -16.39
CA CYS A 53 0.55 -0.82 -15.10
C CYS A 53 1.89 -1.57 -14.91
N ALA A 54 1.95 -2.86 -15.23
CA ALA A 54 3.19 -3.63 -15.14
C ALA A 54 4.31 -3.06 -16.04
N LYS A 55 3.98 -2.62 -17.26
CA LYS A 55 4.95 -1.96 -18.15
C LYS A 55 5.44 -0.64 -17.59
N ARG A 56 4.52 0.19 -17.08
CA ARG A 56 4.85 1.50 -16.49
C ARG A 56 5.74 1.32 -15.26
N ILE A 57 5.39 0.39 -14.36
CA ILE A 57 6.21 0.04 -13.20
C ILE A 57 7.60 -0.37 -13.66
N THR A 58 7.72 -1.31 -14.58
CA THR A 58 9.02 -1.79 -15.07
C THR A 58 9.83 -0.66 -15.72
N GLY A 59 9.18 0.26 -16.43
CA GLY A 59 9.82 1.41 -17.08
C GLY A 59 10.42 2.44 -16.11
N CYS A 60 9.94 2.50 -14.86
CA CYS A 60 10.47 3.40 -13.83
C CYS A 60 11.64 2.81 -13.04
N LEU A 61 11.98 1.53 -13.27
CA LEU A 61 12.90 0.79 -12.42
C LEU A 61 14.27 0.56 -13.08
N PRO A 62 15.34 0.45 -12.28
CA PRO A 62 16.62 -0.01 -12.78
C PRO A 62 16.53 -1.46 -13.26
N SER A 63 17.40 -1.83 -14.23
CA SER A 63 17.37 -3.14 -14.90
C SER A 63 17.55 -4.35 -13.97
N GLN A 64 18.19 -4.17 -12.83
CA GLN A 64 18.40 -5.20 -11.81
C GLN A 64 17.26 -5.31 -10.78
N ALA A 65 16.24 -4.48 -10.87
CA ALA A 65 15.10 -4.56 -9.98
C ALA A 65 14.30 -5.85 -10.20
N LEU A 66 13.79 -6.43 -9.11
CA LEU A 66 12.87 -7.55 -9.18
C LEU A 66 11.44 -7.02 -9.16
N VAL A 67 10.61 -7.50 -10.07
CA VAL A 67 9.19 -7.13 -10.15
C VAL A 67 8.34 -8.39 -10.14
N SER A 68 7.28 -8.39 -9.36
CA SER A 68 6.30 -9.48 -9.31
C SER A 68 4.90 -8.93 -9.06
N ARG A 69 3.91 -9.48 -9.72
CA ARG A 69 2.50 -9.32 -9.34
C ARG A 69 2.19 -10.42 -8.33
N ILE A 70 1.85 -10.05 -7.09
CA ILE A 70 1.67 -10.97 -5.96
C ILE A 70 0.21 -11.18 -5.57
N GLY A 71 -0.67 -10.30 -5.99
CA GLY A 71 -2.12 -10.35 -5.77
C GLY A 71 -2.89 -9.92 -7.02
N GLY A 72 -4.20 -9.74 -6.90
CA GLY A 72 -5.07 -9.31 -8.00
C GLY A 72 -4.62 -8.01 -8.67
N ASP A 73 -4.46 -6.96 -7.89
CA ASP A 73 -4.06 -5.61 -8.27
C ASP A 73 -2.77 -5.13 -7.56
N GLU A 74 -2.08 -6.08 -6.89
CA GLU A 74 -0.90 -5.80 -6.09
C GLU A 74 0.39 -6.19 -6.81
N PHE A 75 1.34 -5.27 -6.84
CA PHE A 75 2.68 -5.44 -7.35
C PHE A 75 3.71 -5.31 -6.23
N ALA A 76 4.72 -6.16 -6.26
CA ALA A 76 5.89 -6.06 -5.41
C ALA A 76 7.14 -5.81 -6.24
N VAL A 77 7.98 -4.91 -5.77
CA VAL A 77 9.25 -4.56 -6.39
C VAL A 77 10.35 -4.62 -5.33
N ALA A 78 11.51 -5.14 -5.68
CA ALA A 78 12.71 -5.04 -4.85
C ALA A 78 13.83 -4.35 -5.62
N VAL A 79 14.42 -3.33 -4.99
CA VAL A 79 15.50 -2.52 -5.56
C VAL A 79 16.65 -2.47 -4.59
N GLU A 80 17.83 -2.85 -5.07
CA GLU A 80 19.09 -2.65 -4.33
C GLU A 80 19.58 -1.21 -4.54
N PHE A 81 20.01 -0.55 -3.47
CA PHE A 81 20.45 0.84 -3.52
C PHE A 81 21.64 1.08 -2.57
N ASP A 82 22.39 2.14 -2.84
CA ASP A 82 23.43 2.66 -1.94
C ASP A 82 22.75 3.36 -0.75
N ARG A 83 23.11 2.96 0.48
CA ARG A 83 22.51 3.51 1.72
C ARG A 83 22.65 5.04 1.83
N ASN A 84 23.69 5.62 1.24
CA ASN A 84 23.93 7.05 1.21
C ASN A 84 23.09 7.79 0.14
N ARG A 85 22.38 7.05 -0.71
CA ARG A 85 21.59 7.56 -1.83
C ARG A 85 20.13 7.08 -1.74
N ALA A 86 19.56 7.10 -0.53
CA ALA A 86 18.14 6.77 -0.31
C ALA A 86 17.18 7.70 -1.07
N ASP A 87 17.59 8.94 -1.35
CA ASP A 87 16.90 9.91 -2.20
C ASP A 87 16.51 9.34 -3.58
N ARG A 88 17.32 8.40 -4.12
CA ARG A 88 16.99 7.73 -5.38
C ARG A 88 15.74 6.88 -5.30
N ILE A 89 15.48 6.28 -4.15
CA ILE A 89 14.28 5.45 -3.96
C ILE A 89 13.04 6.33 -3.89
N ASP A 90 13.12 7.50 -3.26
CA ASP A 90 12.03 8.50 -3.28
C ASP A 90 11.72 8.93 -4.71
N GLY A 91 12.75 9.16 -5.53
CA GLY A 91 12.58 9.46 -6.96
C GLY A 91 11.89 8.33 -7.73
N ILE A 92 12.24 7.06 -7.46
CA ILE A 92 11.56 5.89 -8.04
C ILE A 92 10.10 5.85 -7.58
N ALA A 93 9.83 6.00 -6.29
CA ALA A 93 8.48 5.95 -5.75
C ALA A 93 7.58 7.05 -6.33
N ALA A 94 8.08 8.29 -6.43
CA ALA A 94 7.38 9.40 -7.07
C ALA A 94 7.08 9.09 -8.55
N SER A 95 8.08 8.59 -9.29
CA SER A 95 7.91 8.22 -10.70
C SER A 95 6.88 7.10 -10.89
N LEU A 96 6.80 6.13 -9.97
CA LEU A 96 5.79 5.07 -9.98
C LEU A 96 4.39 5.64 -9.79
N VAL A 97 4.19 6.54 -8.80
CA VAL A 97 2.90 7.21 -8.57
C VAL A 97 2.48 7.98 -9.82
N GLU A 98 3.36 8.81 -10.37
CA GLU A 98 3.07 9.62 -11.56
C GLU A 98 2.79 8.76 -12.80
N ALA A 99 3.60 7.72 -13.06
CA ALA A 99 3.44 6.88 -14.24
C ALA A 99 2.13 6.08 -14.21
N ILE A 100 1.73 5.57 -13.05
CA ILE A 100 0.47 4.83 -12.92
C ILE A 100 -0.72 5.79 -13.07
N ALA A 101 -0.64 7.01 -12.56
CA ALA A 101 -1.70 8.01 -12.62
C ALA A 101 -1.95 8.56 -14.04
N GLN A 102 -1.05 8.34 -15.01
CA GLN A 102 -1.29 8.73 -16.38
C GLN A 102 -2.47 7.96 -16.98
N SER A 103 -3.32 8.65 -17.72
CA SER A 103 -4.44 8.04 -18.44
C SER A 103 -3.97 6.90 -19.36
N ALA A 104 -4.70 5.78 -19.38
CA ALA A 104 -4.44 4.63 -20.24
C ALA A 104 -5.59 4.44 -21.22
N THR A 105 -5.29 4.39 -22.52
CA THR A 105 -6.29 4.07 -23.55
C THR A 105 -6.34 2.57 -23.76
N ILE A 106 -7.42 1.92 -23.33
CA ILE A 106 -7.64 0.48 -23.43
C ILE A 106 -8.96 0.24 -24.16
N ASN A 107 -8.93 -0.50 -25.29
CA ASN A 107 -10.13 -0.76 -26.11
C ASN A 107 -10.89 0.53 -26.51
N ALA A 108 -10.17 1.61 -26.84
CA ALA A 108 -10.71 2.93 -27.16
C ALA A 108 -11.41 3.65 -25.97
N ILE A 109 -11.26 3.14 -24.74
CA ILE A 109 -11.74 3.77 -23.51
C ILE A 109 -10.54 4.37 -22.79
N SER A 110 -10.66 5.63 -22.35
CA SER A 110 -9.68 6.27 -21.47
C SER A 110 -9.97 5.88 -20.02
N ILE A 111 -8.98 5.28 -19.37
CA ILE A 111 -9.08 4.85 -17.97
C ILE A 111 -8.02 5.57 -17.16
N GLU A 112 -8.43 6.16 -16.06
CA GLU A 112 -7.55 6.79 -15.09
C GLU A 112 -7.60 6.00 -13.78
N VAL A 113 -6.44 5.61 -13.29
CA VAL A 113 -6.28 4.96 -11.99
C VAL A 113 -5.09 5.57 -11.29
N THR A 114 -5.03 5.42 -9.98
CA THR A 114 -3.88 5.80 -9.17
C THR A 114 -3.30 4.58 -8.47
N ALA A 115 -2.23 4.74 -7.74
CA ALA A 115 -1.68 3.69 -6.89
C ALA A 115 -1.34 4.20 -5.50
N SER A 116 -1.59 3.34 -4.53
CA SER A 116 -1.10 3.50 -3.17
C SER A 116 0.15 2.66 -3.01
N ILE A 117 1.24 3.28 -2.55
CA ILE A 117 2.57 2.66 -2.51
C ILE A 117 3.12 2.69 -1.09
N GLY A 118 3.67 1.55 -0.65
CA GLY A 118 4.40 1.43 0.61
C GLY A 118 5.82 0.95 0.38
N LEU A 119 6.77 1.50 1.12
CA LEU A 119 8.20 1.20 1.02
C LEU A 119 8.74 0.70 2.36
N ALA A 120 9.60 -0.32 2.31
CA ALA A 120 10.33 -0.84 3.47
C ALA A 120 11.80 -1.05 3.15
N ARG A 121 12.69 -0.66 4.06
CA ARG A 121 14.14 -0.79 3.91
C ARG A 121 14.67 -1.97 4.72
N SER A 122 15.59 -2.74 4.14
CA SER A 122 16.22 -3.88 4.81
C SER A 122 17.18 -3.48 5.94
N ASP A 123 17.65 -2.23 5.96
CA ASP A 123 18.56 -1.70 6.98
C ASP A 123 17.85 -0.94 8.11
N SER A 124 16.54 -0.70 8.03
CA SER A 124 15.78 0.03 9.06
C SER A 124 15.59 -0.74 10.37
N LEU A 125 15.61 -2.08 10.34
CA LEU A 125 15.46 -2.96 11.51
C LEU A 125 16.78 -3.48 12.08
N ALA A 126 17.91 -3.10 11.50
CA ALA A 126 19.24 -3.64 11.87
C ALA A 126 19.69 -3.29 13.32
N ARG A 127 18.85 -2.66 14.15
CA ARG A 127 19.15 -2.37 15.57
C ARG A 127 19.38 -3.61 16.44
N GLY A 128 19.10 -4.82 15.95
CA GLY A 128 19.30 -6.09 16.67
C GLY A 128 20.23 -7.09 15.98
N GLY A 129 20.91 -6.72 14.90
CA GLY A 129 21.89 -7.59 14.21
C GLY A 129 21.26 -8.66 13.30
N THR A 130 19.94 -8.80 13.23
CA THR A 130 19.28 -9.74 12.33
C THR A 130 18.71 -8.99 11.12
N LEU A 131 19.09 -9.45 9.92
CA LEU A 131 18.54 -8.94 8.67
C LEU A 131 17.06 -9.34 8.56
N PRO A 132 16.17 -8.43 8.14
CA PRO A 132 14.80 -8.79 7.84
C PRO A 132 14.75 -9.73 6.63
N ASP A 133 13.91 -10.76 6.71
CA ASP A 133 13.59 -11.59 5.56
C ASP A 133 12.57 -10.91 4.63
N SER A 134 12.37 -11.49 3.46
CA SER A 134 11.42 -10.98 2.46
C SER A 134 9.99 -10.87 3.00
N ARG A 135 9.60 -11.76 3.88
CA ARG A 135 8.27 -11.76 4.50
C ARG A 135 8.09 -10.54 5.39
N THR A 136 9.05 -10.27 6.27
CA THR A 136 9.05 -9.10 7.15
C THR A 136 9.03 -7.81 6.33
N LEU A 137 9.84 -7.72 5.27
CA LEU A 137 9.86 -6.55 4.38
C LEU A 137 8.53 -6.35 3.67
N LEU A 138 7.88 -7.44 3.20
CA LEU A 138 6.55 -7.38 2.58
C LEU A 138 5.50 -6.87 3.58
N GLU A 139 5.50 -7.40 4.82
CA GLU A 139 4.58 -6.96 5.87
C GLU A 139 4.76 -5.47 6.20
N MET A 140 6.00 -4.99 6.30
CA MET A 140 6.31 -3.57 6.54
C MET A 140 5.83 -2.68 5.38
N ALA A 141 6.13 -3.06 4.15
CA ALA A 141 5.71 -2.30 2.97
C ALA A 141 4.18 -2.30 2.81
N ASP A 142 3.50 -3.41 3.14
CA ASP A 142 2.04 -3.50 3.14
C ASP A 142 1.41 -2.55 4.15
N ILE A 143 1.96 -2.46 5.38
CA ILE A 143 1.51 -1.49 6.39
C ILE A 143 1.65 -0.05 5.88
N ALA A 144 2.78 0.30 5.27
CA ALA A 144 3.00 1.63 4.69
C ALA A 144 2.07 1.91 3.50
N MET A 145 1.81 0.92 2.65
CA MET A 145 0.84 1.01 1.55
C MET A 145 -0.58 1.23 2.07
N TYR A 146 -0.97 0.51 3.11
CA TYR A 146 -2.27 0.73 3.77
C TYR A 146 -2.38 2.14 4.35
N HIS A 147 -1.29 2.68 4.93
CA HIS A 147 -1.24 4.06 5.38
C HIS A 147 -1.47 5.04 4.21
N SER A 148 -0.84 4.82 3.04
CA SER A 148 -1.08 5.59 1.82
C SER A 148 -2.57 5.58 1.43
N LYS A 149 -3.22 4.41 1.41
CA LYS A 149 -4.65 4.29 1.12
C LYS A 149 -5.53 5.15 2.04
N ARG A 150 -5.13 5.27 3.29
CA ARG A 150 -5.86 6.05 4.31
C ARG A 150 -5.63 7.55 4.19
N GLN A 151 -4.44 7.97 3.77
CA GLN A 151 -4.07 9.37 3.63
C GLN A 151 -4.56 10.03 2.32
N GLY A 152 -5.46 9.36 1.60
CA GLY A 152 -6.06 9.91 0.38
C GLY A 152 -5.65 9.21 -0.91
N ARG A 153 -4.86 8.13 -0.83
CA ARG A 153 -4.35 7.38 -2.00
C ARG A 153 -3.39 8.19 -2.87
N ASN A 154 -3.07 7.66 -4.06
CA ASN A 154 -2.21 8.34 -5.05
C ASN A 154 -0.92 8.92 -4.44
N SER A 155 -0.26 8.14 -3.61
CA SER A 155 0.88 8.58 -2.81
C SER A 155 1.75 7.41 -2.41
N TYR A 156 2.92 7.71 -1.85
CA TYR A 156 3.78 6.68 -1.26
C TYR A 156 4.18 7.06 0.16
N PHE A 157 4.42 6.04 0.98
CA PHE A 157 4.92 6.20 2.34
C PHE A 157 6.01 5.18 2.65
N TRP A 158 7.01 5.62 3.39
CA TRP A 158 7.96 4.72 4.03
C TRP A 158 7.35 4.10 5.27
N PHE A 159 7.67 2.84 5.52
CA PHE A 159 7.30 2.19 6.76
C PHE A 159 7.99 2.88 7.95
N GLU A 160 7.21 3.20 8.95
CA GLU A 160 7.64 3.66 10.25
C GLU A 160 7.00 2.78 11.34
N ALA A 161 7.77 2.47 12.40
CA ALA A 161 7.29 1.58 13.46
C ALA A 161 5.94 1.99 14.08
N PRO A 162 5.63 3.29 14.30
CA PRO A 162 4.32 3.72 14.79
C PRO A 162 3.14 3.29 13.92
N MET A 163 3.33 3.13 12.60
CA MET A 163 2.27 2.69 11.68
C MET A 163 1.78 1.28 12.03
N ALA A 164 2.69 0.38 12.44
CA ALA A 164 2.32 -0.97 12.86
C ALA A 164 1.51 -0.97 14.16
N ASP A 165 1.84 -0.08 15.09
CA ASP A 165 1.11 0.07 16.35
C ASP A 165 -0.30 0.65 16.09
N GLU A 166 -0.42 1.66 15.23
CA GLU A 166 -1.70 2.22 14.82
C GLU A 166 -2.59 1.17 14.14
N MET A 167 -2.02 0.36 13.26
CA MET A 167 -2.76 -0.71 12.58
C MET A 167 -3.25 -1.78 13.56
N ARG A 168 -2.42 -2.20 14.52
CA ARG A 168 -2.82 -3.16 15.57
C ARG A 168 -3.94 -2.61 16.43
N PHE A 169 -3.76 -1.40 16.96
CA PHE A 169 -4.78 -0.73 17.78
C PHE A 169 -6.13 -0.65 17.06
N ARG A 170 -6.11 -0.29 15.78
CA ARG A 170 -7.32 -0.20 14.98
C ARG A 170 -8.01 -1.55 14.80
N ASN A 171 -7.26 -2.60 14.49
CA ASN A 171 -7.81 -3.95 14.34
C ASN A 171 -8.45 -4.44 15.66
N GLU A 172 -7.81 -4.16 16.78
CA GLU A 172 -8.35 -4.45 18.11
C GLU A 172 -9.63 -3.67 18.39
N LEU A 173 -9.67 -2.38 18.03
CA LEU A 173 -10.84 -1.52 18.17
C LEU A 173 -12.01 -2.02 17.30
N GLU A 174 -11.78 -2.30 16.02
CA GLU A 174 -12.80 -2.84 15.12
C GLU A 174 -13.36 -4.18 15.61
N TYR A 175 -12.49 -5.06 16.08
CA TYR A 175 -12.91 -6.33 16.68
C TYR A 175 -13.73 -6.11 17.95
N GLY A 176 -13.30 -5.19 18.81
CA GLY A 176 -14.00 -4.82 20.03
C GLY A 176 -15.42 -4.28 19.74
N ILE A 177 -15.52 -3.34 18.77
CA ILE A 177 -16.79 -2.77 18.33
C ILE A 177 -17.73 -3.86 17.81
N ARG A 178 -17.27 -4.74 16.90
CA ARG A 178 -18.10 -5.84 16.37
C ARG A 178 -18.62 -6.76 17.49
N LYS A 179 -17.79 -7.07 18.46
CA LYS A 179 -18.19 -7.86 19.63
C LYS A 179 -19.19 -7.13 20.50
N GLY A 180 -18.95 -5.85 20.79
CA GLY A 180 -19.82 -5.01 21.59
C GLY A 180 -21.23 -4.87 20.98
N VAL A 181 -21.30 -4.66 19.64
CA VAL A 181 -22.59 -4.64 18.91
C VAL A 181 -23.32 -5.97 19.09
N ALA A 182 -22.62 -7.11 18.89
CA ALA A 182 -23.23 -8.44 19.01
C ALA A 182 -23.73 -8.77 20.45
N ARG A 183 -23.17 -8.10 21.47
CA ARG A 183 -23.55 -8.26 22.87
C ARG A 183 -24.55 -7.22 23.38
N GLY A 184 -24.98 -6.28 22.53
CA GLY A 184 -25.85 -5.20 22.90
C GLY A 184 -25.22 -4.17 23.84
N GLU A 185 -23.88 -4.04 23.82
CA GLU A 185 -23.13 -3.12 24.67
C GLU A 185 -23.23 -1.65 24.17
N PHE A 186 -23.71 -1.44 22.94
CA PHE A 186 -23.95 -0.11 22.38
C PHE A 186 -25.40 0.29 22.61
N VAL A 187 -25.60 1.35 23.37
CA VAL A 187 -26.92 1.91 23.65
C VAL A 187 -26.99 3.29 23.02
N PRO A 188 -27.92 3.54 22.10
CA PRO A 188 -28.11 4.88 21.53
C PRO A 188 -28.70 5.81 22.60
N PHE A 189 -28.17 7.01 22.71
CA PHE A 189 -28.74 8.12 23.43
C PHE A 189 -29.27 9.11 22.41
N TYR A 190 -30.42 9.68 22.71
CA TYR A 190 -31.08 10.64 21.83
C TYR A 190 -31.20 11.98 22.56
N GLU A 191 -30.79 13.06 21.87
CA GLU A 191 -31.04 14.43 22.32
C GLU A 191 -32.25 15.01 21.59
N GLN A 192 -33.12 15.70 22.33
CA GLN A 192 -34.30 16.34 21.77
C GLN A 192 -33.90 17.64 21.05
N GLN A 193 -34.34 17.79 19.82
CA GLN A 193 -34.26 19.05 19.08
C GLN A 193 -35.58 19.81 19.22
N ILE A 194 -35.50 21.01 19.75
CA ILE A 194 -36.67 21.86 20.01
C ILE A 194 -36.57 23.14 19.17
N ASP A 195 -37.63 23.51 18.48
CA ASP A 195 -37.74 24.81 17.84
C ASP A 195 -37.69 25.90 18.89
N LEU A 196 -36.73 26.82 18.79
CA LEU A 196 -36.56 27.88 19.78
C LEU A 196 -37.63 28.95 19.76
N GLN A 197 -38.42 29.06 18.67
CA GLN A 197 -39.52 30.06 18.56
C GLN A 197 -40.82 29.50 19.07
N THR A 198 -41.12 28.24 18.76
CA THR A 198 -42.40 27.61 19.11
C THR A 198 -42.33 26.75 20.36
N GLY A 199 -41.15 26.31 20.77
CA GLY A 199 -40.96 25.36 21.86
C GLY A 199 -41.36 23.92 21.50
N GLU A 200 -41.68 23.64 20.27
CA GLU A 200 -42.14 22.33 19.81
C GLU A 200 -40.95 21.40 19.51
N LEU A 201 -41.15 20.10 19.74
CA LEU A 201 -40.19 19.05 19.39
C LEU A 201 -40.09 18.89 17.87
N THR A 202 -38.94 19.14 17.29
CA THR A 202 -38.70 19.02 15.84
C THR A 202 -38.00 17.72 15.43
N GLY A 203 -37.34 17.04 16.37
CA GLY A 203 -36.65 15.78 16.10
C GLY A 203 -35.79 15.28 17.25
N PHE A 204 -35.01 14.26 16.96
CA PHE A 204 -34.00 13.69 17.84
C PHE A 204 -32.68 13.53 17.06
N GLU A 205 -31.59 13.81 17.72
CA GLU A 205 -30.25 13.54 17.21
C GLU A 205 -29.55 12.44 18.03
#